data_552d103640cd762195ca2826302b90d8
#
_entry.id   552d103640cd762195ca2826302b90d8
#
_cell.length_a   1.000
_cell.length_b   1.000
_cell.length_c   1.000
_cell.angle_alpha   90.00
_cell.angle_beta   90.00
_cell.angle_gamma   90.00
#
_symmetry.space_group_name_H-M   'P 1'
#
loop_
_entity.id
_entity.type
_entity.pdbx_description
1 polymer ?
#
loop_
_entity_poly.entity_id
_entity_poly.type
_entity_poly.pdbx_seq_one_letter_code
_entity_poly.pdbx_strand_id
1 'polypeptide(L)'
;MDKKYIIGAIIAVIAVIAVAAIALGGGSSQHAADELVACVAAHGEEPAYGFDPMHGWGYHDSGTEPLIQSTLLKRDKDNNFVNDLATKYDISSDYKTYTVDIRDDVKFTDGNKLTAKDVAFSYNTAKEFGEGADLSSMNEAKATSDTQVVFTLDKSDSTFINKLTDVGIVPEANYNNESYGQNPIGSGPYKLAQWDKGQQFILERNDEYYGEKPYFKKITNLFLDSDAAFAAVKKGEVDIAEVPLSYSNESIEGYHLEYFDSIDVRGISLPTQMDTGQKIGSDNNSYGNNVTGDPAIREALNIGINRQQLIDGAFNGLGNVSYTGVASQLPWAFESPFKDGQVDEAKSILEAAGWKDTDGDGIREKDGVKASFPVYYKSSATERQAIAVTVAEQAKALGIEITPEGKSWDDIDPVRNQVGVVWGFGSADPYEIEHQYDSRVAGEGYDNPEVLNDSAVDASIDSAMTQDLNSSYSTWSQAAQQATSNYPFLWIGTVDYAYFVDDSLDISNGTHLIYPHGGDIWGNIYDWKRVNETA
;
A
#
# COMPACT_ATOMS: atom_id res chain seq x y z
N MET A 1 -16.30 6.51 46.81
CA MET A 1 -15.50 6.33 45.57
C MET A 1 -16.13 5.21 44.79
N ASP A 2 -16.53 5.49 43.57
CA ASP A 2 -17.32 4.58 42.74
C ASP A 2 -16.48 3.40 42.25
N LYS A 3 -17.04 2.19 42.28
CA LYS A 3 -16.37 0.96 41.82
C LYS A 3 -15.80 1.06 40.38
N LYS A 4 -16.35 1.93 39.54
CA LYS A 4 -15.87 2.22 38.19
C LYS A 4 -14.48 2.88 38.16
N TYR A 5 -14.15 3.73 39.16
CA TYR A 5 -12.83 4.36 39.26
C TYR A 5 -11.76 3.42 39.82
N ILE A 6 -12.16 2.41 40.59
CA ILE A 6 -11.24 1.39 41.11
C ILE A 6 -10.84 0.40 40.01
N ILE A 7 -11.76 0.03 39.11
CA ILE A 7 -11.47 -0.86 37.95
C ILE A 7 -10.58 -0.12 36.92
N GLY A 8 -10.86 1.14 36.62
CA GLY A 8 -10.01 1.95 35.74
C GLY A 8 -8.59 2.17 36.29
N ALA A 9 -8.46 2.36 37.62
CA ALA A 9 -7.16 2.51 38.26
C ALA A 9 -6.36 1.19 38.32
N ILE A 10 -7.04 0.04 38.40
CA ILE A 10 -6.38 -1.28 38.41
C ILE A 10 -5.93 -1.65 36.97
N ILE A 11 -6.71 -1.33 35.95
CA ILE A 11 -6.31 -1.53 34.55
C ILE A 11 -5.14 -0.62 34.16
N ALA A 12 -5.15 0.65 34.59
CA ALA A 12 -4.05 1.57 34.38
C ALA A 12 -2.75 1.14 35.14
N VAL A 13 -2.90 0.52 36.30
CA VAL A 13 -1.75 0.01 37.08
C VAL A 13 -1.19 -1.29 36.50
N ILE A 14 -2.03 -2.13 35.86
CA ILE A 14 -1.56 -3.34 35.19
C ILE A 14 -0.87 -3.01 33.87
N ALA A 15 -1.39 -2.04 33.09
CA ALA A 15 -0.74 -1.52 31.88
C ALA A 15 0.62 -0.85 32.20
N VAL A 16 0.71 -0.09 33.32
CA VAL A 16 1.95 0.52 33.81
C VAL A 16 2.93 -0.55 34.33
N ILE A 17 2.47 -1.69 34.85
CA ILE A 17 3.36 -2.77 35.32
C ILE A 17 3.94 -3.58 34.16
N ALA A 18 3.22 -3.77 33.04
CA ALA A 18 3.79 -4.40 31.84
C ALA A 18 4.84 -3.50 31.17
N VAL A 19 4.62 -2.18 31.13
CA VAL A 19 5.60 -1.18 30.65
C VAL A 19 6.70 -0.90 31.69
N ALA A 20 6.41 -0.98 33.00
CA ALA A 20 7.39 -0.72 34.04
C ALA A 20 8.35 -1.91 34.30
N ALA A 21 8.07 -3.10 33.83
CA ALA A 21 9.03 -4.22 33.83
C ALA A 21 10.16 -4.02 32.80
N ILE A 22 9.92 -3.18 31.79
CA ILE A 22 10.89 -2.81 30.74
C ILE A 22 11.79 -1.63 31.19
N ALA A 23 11.36 -0.79 32.15
CA ALA A 23 11.96 0.53 32.44
C ALA A 23 13.07 0.55 33.48
N LEU A 24 13.65 -0.56 33.91
CA LEU A 24 14.67 -0.57 34.98
C LEU A 24 16.06 -1.09 34.58
N GLY A 25 16.40 -1.14 33.30
CA GLY A 25 17.74 -1.54 32.88
C GLY A 25 18.29 -0.62 31.80
N GLY A 26 19.24 0.22 32.10
CA GLY A 26 19.98 0.98 31.11
C GLY A 26 20.96 0.09 30.36
N GLY A 27 20.90 0.13 29.02
CA GLY A 27 21.90 -0.41 28.08
C GLY A 27 21.54 -1.75 27.48
N SER A 28 21.40 -1.79 26.15
CA SER A 28 21.08 -2.88 25.22
C SER A 28 19.68 -3.51 25.42
N SER A 29 18.96 -3.72 24.31
CA SER A 29 17.63 -4.34 24.30
C SER A 29 17.59 -5.63 25.14
N GLN A 30 16.77 -5.62 26.21
CA GLN A 30 16.71 -6.74 27.17
C GLN A 30 15.60 -7.75 26.82
N HIS A 31 15.30 -7.91 25.55
CA HIS A 31 14.37 -8.95 25.12
C HIS A 31 15.09 -10.30 25.04
N ALA A 32 14.36 -11.40 25.26
CA ALA A 32 14.93 -12.72 25.07
C ALA A 32 15.44 -12.87 23.64
N ALA A 33 16.48 -13.67 23.43
CA ALA A 33 17.13 -13.77 22.12
C ALA A 33 16.18 -14.24 21.01
N ASP A 34 15.09 -14.94 21.34
CA ASP A 34 14.07 -15.44 20.44
C ASP A 34 12.75 -14.63 20.48
N GLU A 35 12.78 -13.45 21.10
CA GLU A 35 11.68 -12.48 21.10
C GLU A 35 12.05 -11.22 20.30
N LEU A 36 11.06 -10.65 19.61
CA LEU A 36 11.15 -9.41 18.86
C LEU A 36 10.08 -8.44 19.38
N VAL A 37 10.47 -7.21 19.67
CA VAL A 37 9.55 -6.10 19.97
C VAL A 37 9.66 -5.08 18.85
N ALA A 38 8.56 -4.81 18.18
CA ALA A 38 8.51 -4.02 16.97
C ALA A 38 7.44 -2.92 17.04
N CYS A 39 7.62 -1.89 16.24
CA CYS A 39 6.62 -0.89 15.91
C CYS A 39 6.68 -0.66 14.40
N VAL A 40 6.09 -1.57 13.64
CA VAL A 40 6.21 -1.65 12.17
C VAL A 40 4.86 -1.80 11.47
N ALA A 41 3.79 -1.41 12.12
CA ALA A 41 2.51 -1.29 11.44
C ALA A 41 2.53 -0.06 10.55
N ALA A 42 1.99 -0.18 9.34
CA ALA A 42 1.83 0.94 8.43
C ALA A 42 1.24 2.15 9.19
N HIS A 43 2.08 3.13 9.46
CA HIS A 43 1.73 4.35 10.20
C HIS A 43 1.17 4.15 11.63
N GLY A 44 1.48 3.03 12.31
CA GLY A 44 0.99 2.74 13.67
C GLY A 44 -0.50 2.45 13.77
N GLU A 45 -1.18 2.22 12.65
CA GLU A 45 -2.62 1.98 12.63
C GLU A 45 -2.94 0.53 13.03
N GLU A 46 -3.93 0.38 13.89
CA GLU A 46 -4.49 -0.93 14.26
C GLU A 46 -5.41 -1.40 13.14
N PRO A 47 -5.34 -2.68 12.68
CA PRO A 47 -6.18 -3.16 11.61
C PRO A 47 -7.65 -3.16 12.03
N ALA A 48 -8.51 -2.48 11.26
CA ALA A 48 -9.93 -2.30 11.58
C ALA A 48 -10.67 -3.63 11.76
N TYR A 49 -10.38 -4.59 10.89
CA TYR A 49 -10.98 -5.94 10.91
C TYR A 49 -10.08 -6.99 11.57
N GLY A 50 -8.99 -6.57 12.20
CA GLY A 50 -8.02 -7.46 12.84
C GLY A 50 -7.24 -8.28 11.81
N PHE A 51 -7.17 -9.58 12.05
CA PHE A 51 -6.39 -10.52 11.25
C PHE A 51 -7.27 -11.37 10.31
N ASP A 52 -8.31 -10.75 9.74
CA ASP A 52 -9.20 -11.39 8.76
C ASP A 52 -8.78 -11.04 7.32
N PRO A 53 -8.25 -12.01 6.55
CA PRO A 53 -7.78 -11.76 5.19
C PRO A 53 -8.93 -11.56 4.18
N MET A 54 -10.17 -11.73 4.58
CA MET A 54 -11.32 -11.54 3.70
C MET A 54 -11.67 -10.05 3.55
N HIS A 55 -11.28 -9.22 4.52
CA HIS A 55 -11.61 -7.80 4.56
C HIS A 55 -10.46 -6.88 4.11
N GLY A 56 -9.42 -7.37 3.52
CA GLY A 56 -8.29 -6.59 3.03
C GLY A 56 -7.67 -5.62 4.06
N TRP A 57 -6.61 -4.88 3.69
CA TRP A 57 -5.97 -3.83 4.51
C TRP A 57 -5.66 -4.26 5.94
N GLY A 58 -4.96 -5.38 6.10
CA GLY A 58 -4.45 -5.87 7.37
C GLY A 58 -3.02 -6.39 7.23
N TYR A 59 -2.51 -7.06 8.27
CA TYR A 59 -1.15 -7.63 8.29
C TYR A 59 -0.91 -8.81 7.33
N HIS A 60 -1.84 -9.10 6.45
CA HIS A 60 -1.79 -10.16 5.44
C HIS A 60 -1.79 -9.62 4.01
N ASP A 61 -1.92 -8.29 3.83
CA ASP A 61 -2.04 -7.68 2.50
C ASP A 61 -0.72 -7.53 1.75
N SER A 62 0.38 -7.91 2.35
CA SER A 62 1.69 -7.65 1.76
C SER A 62 1.97 -8.43 0.47
N GLY A 63 1.17 -9.44 0.13
CA GLY A 63 1.39 -10.29 -1.07
C GLY A 63 2.74 -11.00 -1.08
N THR A 64 3.51 -10.88 -0.01
CA THR A 64 4.88 -11.35 0.12
C THR A 64 4.95 -12.60 0.98
N GLU A 65 4.91 -12.45 2.31
CA GLU A 65 5.00 -13.57 3.24
C GLU A 65 3.97 -13.39 4.36
N PRO A 66 2.80 -13.97 4.25
CA PRO A 66 1.78 -13.84 5.29
C PRO A 66 2.25 -14.47 6.61
N LEU A 67 1.88 -13.84 7.73
CA LEU A 67 2.29 -14.32 9.04
C LEU A 67 1.36 -15.42 9.58
N ILE A 68 0.05 -15.23 9.49
CA ILE A 68 -0.95 -16.11 10.13
C ILE A 68 -1.58 -17.04 9.12
N GLN A 69 -2.00 -16.54 7.97
CA GLN A 69 -2.59 -17.34 6.89
C GLN A 69 -1.56 -17.59 5.80
N SER A 70 -1.60 -18.78 5.20
CA SER A 70 -0.82 -19.08 4.00
C SER A 70 -1.60 -18.72 2.75
N THR A 71 -0.89 -18.44 1.67
CA THR A 71 -1.44 -18.17 0.33
C THR A 71 -1.12 -19.33 -0.63
N LEU A 72 -1.69 -19.32 -1.82
CA LEU A 72 -1.40 -20.35 -2.82
C LEU A 72 0.02 -20.20 -3.38
N LEU A 73 0.41 -18.99 -3.71
CA LEU A 73 1.73 -18.63 -4.20
C LEU A 73 2.32 -17.55 -3.31
N LYS A 74 3.63 -17.39 -3.36
CA LYS A 74 4.39 -16.28 -2.77
C LYS A 74 5.24 -15.61 -3.85
N ARG A 75 5.90 -14.51 -3.52
CA ARG A 75 6.92 -13.89 -4.37
C ARG A 75 8.29 -14.04 -3.74
N ASP A 76 9.29 -14.31 -4.58
CA ASP A 76 10.69 -14.26 -4.15
C ASP A 76 11.25 -12.81 -4.25
N LYS A 77 12.50 -12.64 -3.85
CA LYS A 77 13.22 -11.36 -3.90
C LYS A 77 13.31 -10.73 -5.30
N ASP A 78 13.21 -11.53 -6.34
CA ASP A 78 13.25 -11.10 -7.73
C ASP A 78 11.82 -10.93 -8.29
N ASN A 79 10.81 -10.92 -7.41
CA ASN A 79 9.39 -10.80 -7.71
C ASN A 79 8.82 -11.94 -8.57
N ASN A 80 9.44 -13.12 -8.59
CA ASN A 80 8.91 -14.29 -9.27
C ASN A 80 7.90 -15.02 -8.39
N PHE A 81 6.91 -15.66 -9.03
CA PHE A 81 5.97 -16.53 -8.32
C PHE A 81 6.65 -17.83 -7.89
N VAL A 82 6.53 -18.15 -6.62
CA VAL A 82 6.99 -19.41 -6.04
C VAL A 82 5.82 -20.12 -5.35
N ASN A 83 5.82 -21.45 -5.41
CA ASN A 83 4.78 -22.25 -4.77
C ASN A 83 4.85 -22.13 -3.25
N ASP A 84 3.66 -22.00 -2.60
CA ASP A 84 3.51 -22.15 -1.15
C ASP A 84 2.51 -23.28 -0.85
N LEU A 85 1.21 -23.01 -0.72
CA LEU A 85 0.20 -24.05 -0.65
C LEU A 85 0.04 -24.78 -1.99
N ALA A 86 0.19 -24.08 -3.11
CA ALA A 86 0.18 -24.69 -4.42
C ALA A 86 1.41 -25.57 -4.63
N THR A 87 1.22 -26.71 -5.29
CA THR A 87 2.29 -27.58 -5.79
C THR A 87 2.49 -27.43 -7.29
N LYS A 88 1.41 -27.06 -7.99
CA LYS A 88 1.36 -26.83 -9.43
C LYS A 88 0.16 -25.96 -9.77
N TYR A 89 0.28 -25.20 -10.85
CA TYR A 89 -0.86 -24.55 -11.49
C TYR A 89 -0.78 -24.64 -13.01
N ASP A 90 -1.94 -24.64 -13.65
CA ASP A 90 -2.12 -24.62 -15.12
C ASP A 90 -3.11 -23.49 -15.48
N ILE A 91 -2.75 -22.70 -16.49
CA ILE A 91 -3.56 -21.58 -16.98
C ILE A 91 -4.05 -21.90 -18.38
N SER A 92 -5.35 -21.74 -18.63
CA SER A 92 -5.92 -21.95 -19.97
C SER A 92 -5.40 -20.89 -20.96
N SER A 93 -5.34 -21.25 -22.24
CA SER A 93 -4.82 -20.36 -23.30
C SER A 93 -5.64 -19.09 -23.52
N ASP A 94 -6.87 -19.06 -23.03
CA ASP A 94 -7.75 -17.87 -23.05
C ASP A 94 -7.72 -17.07 -21.74
N TYR A 95 -6.88 -17.47 -20.78
CA TYR A 95 -6.73 -16.84 -19.45
C TYR A 95 -8.04 -16.73 -18.66
N LYS A 96 -8.98 -17.69 -18.88
CA LYS A 96 -10.26 -17.73 -18.16
C LYS A 96 -10.36 -18.85 -17.13
N THR A 97 -9.39 -19.76 -17.10
CA THR A 97 -9.39 -20.89 -16.15
C THR A 97 -8.00 -21.07 -15.57
N TYR A 98 -7.94 -21.07 -14.25
CA TYR A 98 -6.74 -21.37 -13.47
C TYR A 98 -6.99 -22.63 -12.67
N THR A 99 -6.22 -23.69 -12.91
CA THR A 99 -6.30 -24.96 -12.16
C THR A 99 -5.10 -25.05 -11.26
N VAL A 100 -5.32 -25.18 -9.94
CA VAL A 100 -4.26 -25.21 -8.94
C VAL A 100 -4.34 -26.50 -8.14
N ASP A 101 -3.26 -27.26 -8.16
CA ASP A 101 -3.06 -28.42 -7.26
C ASP A 101 -2.37 -27.92 -5.99
N ILE A 102 -2.89 -28.34 -4.83
CA ILE A 102 -2.35 -27.94 -3.53
C ILE A 102 -1.74 -29.10 -2.77
N ARG A 103 -0.92 -28.79 -1.78
CA ARG A 103 -0.34 -29.73 -0.81
C ARG A 103 -1.44 -30.47 -0.05
N ASP A 104 -1.12 -31.66 0.43
CA ASP A 104 -2.02 -32.49 1.23
C ASP A 104 -1.55 -32.72 2.67
N ASP A 105 -0.43 -32.09 3.06
CA ASP A 105 0.23 -32.24 4.35
C ASP A 105 0.06 -31.04 5.29
N VAL A 106 -0.70 -30.01 4.88
CA VAL A 106 -0.88 -28.78 5.65
C VAL A 106 -2.06 -28.89 6.62
N LYS A 107 -1.87 -28.36 7.82
CA LYS A 107 -2.91 -28.21 8.85
C LYS A 107 -3.04 -26.76 9.27
N PHE A 108 -4.25 -26.39 9.61
CA PHE A 108 -4.51 -25.18 10.36
C PHE A 108 -4.04 -25.30 11.82
N THR A 109 -3.91 -24.16 12.50
CA THR A 109 -3.49 -24.09 13.91
C THR A 109 -4.48 -24.75 14.89
N ASP A 110 -5.70 -25.05 14.47
CA ASP A 110 -6.69 -25.84 15.21
C ASP A 110 -6.53 -27.36 15.02
N GLY A 111 -5.56 -27.80 14.19
CA GLY A 111 -5.25 -29.20 13.89
C GLY A 111 -6.05 -29.80 12.73
N ASN A 112 -7.02 -29.09 12.16
CA ASN A 112 -7.76 -29.55 11.00
C ASN A 112 -6.91 -29.48 9.74
N LYS A 113 -7.11 -30.45 8.83
CA LYS A 113 -6.42 -30.46 7.53
C LYS A 113 -6.94 -29.35 6.63
N LEU A 114 -6.01 -28.59 6.01
CA LEU A 114 -6.33 -27.64 4.94
C LEU A 114 -6.60 -28.41 3.65
N THR A 115 -7.68 -28.08 2.95
CA THR A 115 -8.10 -28.69 1.69
C THR A 115 -8.46 -27.66 0.63
N ALA A 116 -8.64 -28.10 -0.60
CA ALA A 116 -9.10 -27.23 -1.69
C ALA A 116 -10.50 -26.63 -1.46
N LYS A 117 -11.30 -27.18 -0.54
CA LYS A 117 -12.58 -26.56 -0.15
C LYS A 117 -12.36 -25.27 0.62
N ASP A 118 -11.37 -25.25 1.53
CA ASP A 118 -11.00 -24.05 2.27
C ASP A 118 -10.47 -22.96 1.32
N VAL A 119 -9.70 -23.36 0.30
CA VAL A 119 -9.24 -22.44 -0.75
C VAL A 119 -10.42 -21.86 -1.52
N ALA A 120 -11.31 -22.70 -2.03
CA ALA A 120 -12.49 -22.24 -2.77
C ALA A 120 -13.38 -21.33 -1.92
N PHE A 121 -13.60 -21.69 -0.67
CA PHE A 121 -14.34 -20.88 0.29
C PHE A 121 -13.69 -19.50 0.50
N SER A 122 -12.37 -19.46 0.74
CA SER A 122 -11.66 -18.21 0.99
C SER A 122 -11.79 -17.23 -0.19
N TYR A 123 -11.54 -17.69 -1.42
CA TYR A 123 -11.63 -16.82 -2.59
C TYR A 123 -13.06 -16.35 -2.89
N ASN A 124 -14.06 -17.23 -2.77
CA ASN A 124 -15.44 -16.84 -3.00
C ASN A 124 -15.91 -15.85 -1.93
N THR A 125 -15.51 -16.03 -0.68
CA THR A 125 -15.83 -15.12 0.43
C THR A 125 -15.13 -13.77 0.26
N ALA A 126 -13.83 -13.76 -0.06
CA ALA A 126 -13.10 -12.51 -0.33
C ALA A 126 -13.72 -11.72 -1.50
N LYS A 127 -14.14 -12.40 -2.58
CA LYS A 127 -14.88 -11.77 -3.67
C LYS A 127 -16.20 -11.16 -3.21
N GLU A 128 -16.95 -11.85 -2.34
CA GLU A 128 -18.25 -11.37 -1.85
C GLU A 128 -18.09 -10.09 -1.01
N PHE A 129 -17.04 -9.99 -0.20
CA PHE A 129 -16.77 -8.78 0.57
C PHE A 129 -16.25 -7.63 -0.30
N GLY A 130 -15.38 -7.91 -1.27
CA GLY A 130 -14.87 -6.92 -2.21
C GLY A 130 -14.00 -5.82 -1.59
N GLU A 131 -13.39 -6.08 -0.44
CA GLU A 131 -12.64 -5.08 0.33
C GLU A 131 -11.11 -5.32 0.29
N GLY A 132 -10.66 -6.47 -0.18
CA GLY A 132 -9.26 -6.86 -0.26
C GLY A 132 -8.77 -7.00 -1.69
N ALA A 133 -8.24 -8.20 -2.02
CA ALA A 133 -7.80 -8.49 -3.37
C ALA A 133 -8.92 -8.26 -4.39
N ASP A 134 -8.63 -7.55 -5.47
CA ASP A 134 -9.59 -7.39 -6.55
C ASP A 134 -9.82 -8.72 -7.27
N LEU A 135 -10.95 -9.34 -6.98
CA LEU A 135 -11.42 -10.57 -7.59
C LEU A 135 -12.58 -10.33 -8.57
N SER A 136 -12.73 -9.11 -9.08
CA SER A 136 -13.83 -8.73 -9.97
C SER A 136 -13.87 -9.54 -11.26
N SER A 137 -12.71 -9.97 -11.77
CA SER A 137 -12.62 -10.84 -12.95
C SER A 137 -13.01 -12.30 -12.68
N MET A 138 -12.98 -12.75 -11.41
CA MET A 138 -13.29 -14.13 -11.03
C MET A 138 -14.80 -14.37 -11.07
N ASN A 139 -15.23 -15.44 -11.71
CA ASN A 139 -16.61 -15.92 -11.59
C ASN A 139 -16.78 -16.78 -10.33
N GLU A 140 -16.02 -17.88 -10.23
CA GLU A 140 -16.13 -18.85 -9.14
C GLU A 140 -14.78 -19.54 -8.89
N ALA A 141 -14.48 -19.85 -7.62
CA ALA A 141 -13.49 -20.82 -7.22
C ALA A 141 -14.20 -22.12 -6.78
N LYS A 142 -13.78 -23.27 -7.30
CA LYS A 142 -14.42 -24.57 -7.03
C LYS A 142 -13.41 -25.68 -6.76
N ALA A 143 -13.54 -26.34 -5.60
CA ALA A 143 -12.79 -27.54 -5.31
C ALA A 143 -13.29 -28.72 -6.17
N THR A 144 -12.41 -29.33 -6.96
CA THR A 144 -12.70 -30.51 -7.77
C THR A 144 -12.27 -31.81 -7.09
N SER A 145 -11.37 -31.71 -6.10
CA SER A 145 -10.96 -32.75 -5.17
C SER A 145 -10.50 -32.12 -3.85
N ASP A 146 -10.00 -32.90 -2.91
CA ASP A 146 -9.42 -32.36 -1.67
C ASP A 146 -8.12 -31.57 -1.90
N THR A 147 -7.48 -31.77 -3.06
CA THR A 147 -6.17 -31.18 -3.40
C THR A 147 -6.17 -30.39 -4.71
N GLN A 148 -7.32 -30.10 -5.30
CA GLN A 148 -7.39 -29.33 -6.53
C GLN A 148 -8.54 -28.32 -6.47
N VAL A 149 -8.23 -27.07 -6.81
CA VAL A 149 -9.19 -25.97 -7.00
C VAL A 149 -9.11 -25.44 -8.42
N VAL A 150 -10.25 -25.10 -8.98
CA VAL A 150 -10.38 -24.48 -10.30
C VAL A 150 -11.03 -23.12 -10.13
N PHE A 151 -10.35 -22.09 -10.64
CA PHE A 151 -10.87 -20.72 -10.74
C PHE A 151 -11.38 -20.51 -12.16
N THR A 152 -12.59 -20.03 -12.30
CA THR A 152 -13.16 -19.60 -13.58
C THR A 152 -13.36 -18.09 -13.58
N LEU A 153 -13.05 -17.44 -14.69
CA LEU A 153 -13.13 -16.00 -14.84
C LEU A 153 -14.19 -15.59 -15.86
N ASP A 154 -14.85 -14.47 -15.63
CA ASP A 154 -15.86 -13.93 -16.55
C ASP A 154 -15.23 -13.33 -17.82
N LYS A 155 -14.06 -12.70 -17.66
CA LYS A 155 -13.24 -12.14 -18.74
C LYS A 155 -11.84 -12.76 -18.73
N SER A 156 -11.13 -12.69 -19.84
CA SER A 156 -9.71 -13.08 -19.89
C SER A 156 -8.92 -12.17 -18.95
N ASP A 157 -8.09 -12.75 -18.10
CA ASP A 157 -7.27 -12.04 -17.16
C ASP A 157 -5.96 -12.79 -16.91
N SER A 158 -4.92 -12.43 -17.63
CA SER A 158 -3.59 -13.03 -17.48
C SER A 158 -2.89 -12.58 -16.18
N THR A 159 -3.38 -11.52 -15.53
CA THR A 159 -2.83 -11.02 -14.27
C THR A 159 -3.40 -11.73 -13.04
N PHE A 160 -4.45 -12.53 -13.20
CA PHE A 160 -5.12 -13.23 -12.08
C PHE A 160 -4.17 -14.11 -11.25
N ILE A 161 -3.04 -14.53 -11.83
CA ILE A 161 -2.00 -15.26 -11.07
C ILE A 161 -1.49 -14.44 -9.85
N ASN A 162 -1.50 -13.10 -9.92
CA ASN A 162 -1.13 -12.23 -8.80
C ASN A 162 -2.09 -12.42 -7.63
N LYS A 163 -3.38 -12.64 -7.90
CA LYS A 163 -4.39 -12.87 -6.85
C LYS A 163 -4.16 -14.17 -6.08
N LEU A 164 -3.33 -15.08 -6.62
CA LEU A 164 -2.94 -16.30 -5.91
C LEU A 164 -1.90 -16.03 -4.80
N THR A 165 -1.30 -14.83 -4.77
CA THR A 165 -0.43 -14.37 -3.69
C THR A 165 -1.15 -13.53 -2.63
N ASP A 166 -2.37 -13.05 -2.90
CA ASP A 166 -3.00 -11.99 -2.13
C ASP A 166 -4.03 -12.52 -1.12
N VAL A 167 -4.66 -13.67 -1.40
CA VAL A 167 -5.75 -14.18 -0.55
C VAL A 167 -5.22 -15.20 0.45
N GLY A 168 -5.22 -14.83 1.73
CA GLY A 168 -4.93 -15.74 2.84
C GLY A 168 -6.02 -16.81 3.00
N ILE A 169 -5.63 -18.08 3.17
CA ILE A 169 -6.58 -19.19 3.25
C ILE A 169 -7.08 -19.37 4.68
N VAL A 170 -8.40 -19.37 4.84
CA VAL A 170 -9.11 -19.56 6.11
C VAL A 170 -9.90 -20.88 6.12
N PRO A 171 -10.13 -21.50 7.28
CA PRO A 171 -10.90 -22.74 7.37
C PRO A 171 -12.41 -22.47 7.18
N GLU A 172 -13.02 -23.07 6.15
CA GLU A 172 -14.48 -22.95 5.90
C GLU A 172 -15.30 -23.31 7.14
N ALA A 173 -14.94 -24.39 7.83
CA ALA A 173 -15.72 -24.92 8.96
C ALA A 173 -15.76 -24.00 10.19
N ASN A 174 -14.74 -23.16 10.37
CA ASN A 174 -14.57 -22.35 11.58
C ASN A 174 -14.52 -20.83 11.28
N TYR A 175 -14.79 -20.43 10.05
CA TYR A 175 -14.82 -19.02 9.69
C TYR A 175 -16.13 -18.37 10.16
N ASN A 176 -16.01 -17.22 10.79
CA ASN A 176 -17.10 -16.33 11.15
C ASN A 176 -16.64 -14.89 11.01
N ASN A 177 -17.21 -14.15 10.08
CA ASN A 177 -16.80 -12.79 9.70
C ASN A 177 -16.84 -11.76 10.86
N GLU A 178 -17.64 -11.96 11.91
CA GLU A 178 -17.71 -11.03 13.04
C GLU A 178 -16.59 -11.26 14.07
N SER A 179 -15.99 -12.44 14.09
CA SER A 179 -15.06 -12.83 15.16
C SER A 179 -13.71 -13.39 14.67
N TYR A 180 -13.60 -13.76 13.39
CA TYR A 180 -12.39 -14.39 12.86
C TYR A 180 -11.17 -13.48 13.03
N GLY A 181 -11.27 -12.21 12.72
CA GLY A 181 -10.15 -11.27 12.82
C GLY A 181 -9.58 -11.11 14.24
N GLN A 182 -10.36 -11.46 15.26
CA GLN A 182 -9.93 -11.44 16.66
C GLN A 182 -9.36 -12.77 17.13
N ASN A 183 -9.73 -13.87 16.47
CA ASN A 183 -9.31 -15.22 16.80
C ASN A 183 -8.98 -16.00 15.51
N PRO A 184 -7.98 -15.55 14.75
CA PRO A 184 -7.68 -16.14 13.45
C PRO A 184 -7.15 -17.56 13.60
N ILE A 185 -7.60 -18.43 12.70
CA ILE A 185 -7.11 -19.81 12.54
C ILE A 185 -6.44 -19.86 11.18
N GLY A 186 -5.12 -19.89 11.16
CA GLY A 186 -4.33 -19.90 9.94
C GLY A 186 -3.46 -21.13 9.81
N SER A 187 -2.70 -21.19 8.73
CA SER A 187 -1.72 -22.24 8.46
C SER A 187 -0.29 -21.69 8.34
N GLY A 188 -0.11 -20.40 8.60
CA GLY A 188 1.16 -19.70 8.48
C GLY A 188 2.16 -19.97 9.61
N PRO A 189 3.32 -19.30 9.57
CA PRO A 189 4.42 -19.49 10.52
C PRO A 189 4.13 -18.97 11.92
N TYR A 190 3.14 -18.12 12.09
CA TYR A 190 2.74 -17.56 13.38
C TYR A 190 1.24 -17.73 13.63
N LYS A 191 0.87 -17.63 14.88
CA LYS A 191 -0.51 -17.58 15.38
C LYS A 191 -0.68 -16.38 16.31
N LEU A 192 -1.85 -15.75 16.29
CA LEU A 192 -2.19 -14.70 17.23
C LEU A 192 -2.32 -15.29 18.64
N ALA A 193 -1.48 -14.79 19.56
CA ALA A 193 -1.55 -15.17 20.97
C ALA A 193 -2.37 -14.18 21.79
N GLN A 194 -2.28 -12.88 21.45
CA GLN A 194 -2.96 -11.81 22.18
C GLN A 194 -3.14 -10.59 21.28
N TRP A 195 -4.25 -9.89 21.45
CA TRP A 195 -4.49 -8.58 20.86
C TRP A 195 -5.11 -7.64 21.89
N ASP A 196 -4.35 -6.66 22.30
CA ASP A 196 -4.79 -5.59 23.18
C ASP A 196 -5.11 -4.36 22.33
N LYS A 197 -6.40 -4.15 22.03
CA LYS A 197 -6.88 -3.11 21.10
C LYS A 197 -6.32 -1.73 21.47
N GLY A 198 -5.79 -1.04 20.47
CA GLY A 198 -5.15 0.27 20.61
C GLY A 198 -3.80 0.26 21.32
N GLN A 199 -3.20 -0.91 21.61
CA GLN A 199 -1.93 -1.01 22.31
C GLN A 199 -0.92 -1.90 21.57
N GLN A 200 -1.24 -3.19 21.35
CA GLN A 200 -0.33 -4.15 20.77
C GLN A 200 -1.04 -5.41 20.27
N PHE A 201 -0.34 -6.17 19.45
CA PHE A 201 -0.61 -7.60 19.28
C PHE A 201 0.64 -8.43 19.58
N ILE A 202 0.42 -9.69 19.94
CA ILE A 202 1.46 -10.67 20.21
C ILE A 202 1.23 -11.88 19.33
N LEU A 203 2.24 -12.23 18.54
CA LEU A 203 2.29 -13.46 17.77
C LEU A 203 3.22 -14.48 18.42
N GLU A 204 2.84 -15.75 18.40
CA GLU A 204 3.67 -16.88 18.74
C GLU A 204 3.95 -17.73 17.51
N ARG A 205 5.19 -18.21 17.36
CA ARG A 205 5.55 -19.06 16.23
C ARG A 205 4.74 -20.36 16.24
N ASN A 206 4.26 -20.72 15.06
CA ASN A 206 3.61 -22.01 14.84
C ASN A 206 4.69 -23.10 14.65
N ASP A 207 5.01 -23.83 15.71
CA ASP A 207 6.02 -24.90 15.64
C ASP A 207 5.59 -26.11 14.81
N GLU A 208 4.31 -26.21 14.40
CA GLU A 208 3.80 -27.19 13.45
C GLU A 208 3.71 -26.65 12.00
N TYR A 209 4.27 -25.45 11.75
CA TYR A 209 4.31 -24.88 10.40
C TYR A 209 5.02 -25.82 9.42
N TYR A 210 4.44 -25.99 8.26
CA TYR A 210 4.94 -26.92 7.22
C TYR A 210 6.18 -26.42 6.47
N GLY A 211 6.46 -25.11 6.54
CA GLY A 211 7.59 -24.46 5.87
C GLY A 211 8.79 -24.26 6.80
N GLU A 212 9.73 -23.45 6.35
CA GLU A 212 10.85 -22.99 7.16
C GLU A 212 10.35 -22.12 8.31
N LYS A 213 10.84 -22.36 9.51
CA LYS A 213 10.40 -21.64 10.70
C LYS A 213 11.23 -20.39 10.89
N PRO A 214 10.62 -19.21 11.06
CA PRO A 214 11.34 -18.01 11.43
C PRO A 214 12.12 -18.17 12.74
N TYR A 215 13.17 -17.38 12.91
CA TYR A 215 14.03 -17.40 14.10
C TYR A 215 13.26 -17.02 15.36
N PHE A 216 12.49 -15.92 15.30
CA PHE A 216 11.78 -15.42 16.47
C PHE A 216 10.59 -16.28 16.83
N LYS A 217 10.50 -16.68 18.09
CA LYS A 217 9.38 -17.47 18.62
C LYS A 217 8.21 -16.59 19.07
N LYS A 218 8.49 -15.33 19.38
CA LYS A 218 7.49 -14.38 19.81
C LYS A 218 7.75 -13.02 19.18
N ILE A 219 6.70 -12.41 18.67
CA ILE A 219 6.70 -11.05 18.14
C ILE A 219 5.69 -10.25 18.94
N THR A 220 6.10 -9.10 19.49
CA THR A 220 5.21 -8.10 20.06
C THR A 220 5.27 -6.87 19.18
N ASN A 221 4.17 -6.50 18.54
CA ASN A 221 4.08 -5.26 17.76
C ASN A 221 3.25 -4.24 18.52
N LEU A 222 3.82 -3.06 18.72
CA LEU A 222 3.19 -1.95 19.43
C LEU A 222 2.48 -1.04 18.42
N PHE A 223 1.27 -0.60 18.74
CA PHE A 223 0.55 0.44 17.99
C PHE A 223 0.94 1.81 18.53
N LEU A 224 1.97 2.39 17.96
CA LEU A 224 2.48 3.71 18.32
C LEU A 224 2.42 4.62 17.11
N ASP A 225 2.00 5.87 17.31
CA ASP A 225 2.20 6.87 16.29
C ASP A 225 3.69 7.17 16.06
N SER A 226 4.00 7.85 14.98
CA SER A 226 5.38 8.08 14.53
C SER A 226 6.28 8.72 15.59
N ASP A 227 5.79 9.70 16.35
CA ASP A 227 6.57 10.38 17.39
C ASP A 227 6.77 9.48 18.59
N ALA A 228 5.76 8.69 18.98
CA ALA A 228 5.85 7.74 20.06
C ALA A 228 6.76 6.56 19.70
N ALA A 229 6.73 6.08 18.45
CA ALA A 229 7.62 5.05 17.93
C ALA A 229 9.09 5.52 18.00
N PHE A 230 9.37 6.73 17.54
CA PHE A 230 10.71 7.34 17.65
C PHE A 230 11.17 7.52 19.10
N ALA A 231 10.26 7.91 20.01
CA ALA A 231 10.55 7.99 21.43
C ALA A 231 10.85 6.62 22.07
N ALA A 232 10.17 5.55 21.62
CA ALA A 232 10.42 4.19 22.08
C ALA A 232 11.81 3.69 21.64
N VAL A 233 12.23 3.98 20.39
CA VAL A 233 13.60 3.73 19.92
C VAL A 233 14.63 4.42 20.81
N LYS A 234 14.46 5.73 21.08
CA LYS A 234 15.39 6.50 21.95
C LYS A 234 15.54 5.93 23.36
N LYS A 235 14.55 5.20 23.85
CA LYS A 235 14.57 4.57 25.16
C LYS A 235 15.03 3.11 25.15
N GLY A 236 15.25 2.52 23.95
CA GLY A 236 15.57 1.11 23.82
C GLY A 236 14.39 0.18 24.17
N GLU A 237 13.14 0.63 23.93
CA GLU A 237 11.94 -0.12 24.27
C GLU A 237 11.47 -1.03 23.11
N VAL A 238 12.02 -0.86 21.90
CA VAL A 238 11.70 -1.64 20.70
C VAL A 238 12.97 -2.05 19.97
N ASP A 239 12.97 -3.21 19.33
CA ASP A 239 14.10 -3.70 18.53
C ASP A 239 14.11 -3.09 17.12
N ILE A 240 12.93 -2.76 16.58
CA ILE A 240 12.77 -2.16 15.27
C ILE A 240 11.53 -1.27 15.24
N ALA A 241 11.66 -0.10 14.63
CA ALA A 241 10.52 0.80 14.44
C ALA A 241 10.58 1.52 13.11
N GLU A 242 9.46 1.55 12.40
CA GLU A 242 9.25 2.46 11.28
C GLU A 242 9.18 3.90 11.80
N VAL A 243 9.86 4.81 11.10
CA VAL A 243 9.88 6.22 11.47
C VAL A 243 9.65 7.10 10.24
N PRO A 244 9.05 8.28 10.43
CA PRO A 244 8.95 9.26 9.35
C PRO A 244 10.33 9.62 8.79
N LEU A 245 10.38 9.87 7.50
CA LEU A 245 11.62 10.28 6.81
C LEU A 245 12.24 11.55 7.40
N SER A 246 11.46 12.39 8.08
CA SER A 246 11.95 13.56 8.81
C SER A 246 12.95 13.22 9.92
N TYR A 247 12.92 12.01 10.47
CA TYR A 247 13.86 11.54 11.49
C TYR A 247 15.08 10.80 10.93
N SER A 248 15.17 10.63 9.61
CA SER A 248 16.25 9.87 8.96
C SER A 248 17.66 10.45 9.17
N ASN A 249 17.78 11.71 9.59
CA ASN A 249 19.06 12.35 9.90
C ASN A 249 19.46 12.23 11.39
N GLU A 250 18.63 11.59 12.22
CA GLU A 250 18.91 11.39 13.63
C GLU A 250 19.88 10.22 13.84
N SER A 251 20.70 10.30 14.87
CA SER A 251 21.60 9.24 15.29
C SER A 251 21.25 8.81 16.71
N ILE A 252 21.01 7.52 16.91
CA ILE A 252 20.60 6.95 18.20
C ILE A 252 21.62 5.88 18.59
N GLU A 253 22.18 5.98 19.81
CA GLU A 253 23.15 5.01 20.31
C GLU A 253 22.51 3.61 20.40
N GLY A 254 23.17 2.60 19.84
CA GLY A 254 22.71 1.22 19.82
C GLY A 254 21.70 0.89 18.70
N TYR A 255 21.47 1.85 17.80
CA TYR A 255 20.61 1.66 16.62
C TYR A 255 21.27 2.17 15.36
N HIS A 256 20.99 1.51 14.26
CA HIS A 256 21.28 2.00 12.91
C HIS A 256 19.98 2.22 12.14
N LEU A 257 20.07 2.97 11.06
CA LEU A 257 18.95 3.27 10.19
C LEU A 257 19.06 2.41 8.94
N GLU A 258 18.00 1.64 8.67
CA GLU A 258 17.84 0.87 7.43
C GLU A 258 16.80 1.54 6.53
N TYR A 259 17.07 1.53 5.24
CA TYR A 259 16.19 2.06 4.20
C TYR A 259 15.79 0.95 3.25
N PHE A 260 14.50 0.90 2.96
CA PHE A 260 13.94 -0.05 2.01
C PHE A 260 13.37 0.69 0.83
N ASP A 261 13.93 0.43 -0.35
CA ASP A 261 13.37 0.89 -1.61
C ASP A 261 11.96 0.35 -1.78
N SER A 262 11.04 1.19 -2.26
CA SER A 262 9.67 0.78 -2.54
C SER A 262 9.29 1.05 -3.99
N ILE A 263 8.18 0.45 -4.41
CA ILE A 263 7.47 0.81 -5.64
C ILE A 263 6.29 1.74 -5.34
N ASP A 264 6.20 2.26 -4.11
CA ASP A 264 5.16 3.17 -3.65
C ASP A 264 5.37 4.58 -4.19
N VAL A 265 4.65 4.93 -5.25
CA VAL A 265 4.73 6.23 -5.92
C VAL A 265 3.71 7.19 -5.32
N ARG A 266 4.15 8.39 -4.94
CA ARG A 266 3.29 9.49 -4.51
C ARG A 266 2.98 10.41 -5.67
N GLY A 267 1.71 10.85 -5.74
CA GLY A 267 1.26 11.80 -6.74
C GLY A 267 -0.01 12.53 -6.32
N ILE A 268 -0.34 13.57 -7.05
CA ILE A 268 -1.57 14.34 -6.87
C ILE A 268 -2.49 14.07 -8.06
N SER A 269 -3.68 13.52 -7.82
CA SER A 269 -4.70 13.39 -8.87
C SER A 269 -5.17 14.76 -9.33
N LEU A 270 -5.34 14.93 -10.63
CA LEU A 270 -5.81 16.16 -11.25
C LEU A 270 -7.07 15.84 -12.07
N PRO A 271 -8.28 16.09 -11.55
CA PRO A 271 -9.52 15.80 -12.28
C PRO A 271 -9.46 16.29 -13.72
N THR A 272 -9.65 15.34 -14.68
CA THR A 272 -9.41 15.60 -16.10
C THR A 272 -10.62 16.18 -16.83
N GLN A 273 -11.80 16.15 -16.20
CA GLN A 273 -13.04 16.60 -16.78
C GLN A 273 -13.45 17.97 -16.20
N MET A 274 -14.18 18.76 -17.00
CA MET A 274 -14.81 20.00 -16.50
C MET A 274 -15.97 19.65 -15.56
N ASP A 275 -16.18 20.45 -14.52
CA ASP A 275 -17.36 20.33 -13.66
C ASP A 275 -18.62 20.76 -14.42
N THR A 276 -19.47 19.82 -14.71
CA THR A 276 -20.77 20.01 -15.37
C THR A 276 -21.95 19.61 -14.47
N GLY A 277 -21.68 19.35 -13.18
CA GLY A 277 -22.68 18.89 -12.21
C GLY A 277 -23.06 17.41 -12.37
N GLN A 278 -22.26 16.65 -13.10
CA GLN A 278 -22.49 15.21 -13.29
C GLN A 278 -21.99 14.39 -12.10
N LYS A 279 -22.40 13.13 -12.05
CA LYS A 279 -22.11 12.16 -11.00
C LYS A 279 -21.46 10.92 -11.59
N ILE A 280 -20.62 10.24 -10.80
CA ILE A 280 -19.91 9.03 -11.22
C ILE A 280 -19.78 8.03 -10.06
N GLY A 281 -19.59 6.78 -10.42
CA GLY A 281 -19.36 5.68 -9.48
C GLY A 281 -20.61 5.23 -8.71
N SER A 282 -20.49 4.13 -8.01
CA SER A 282 -21.55 3.58 -7.14
C SER A 282 -21.93 4.53 -6.00
N ASP A 283 -20.98 5.32 -5.51
CA ASP A 283 -21.19 6.34 -4.47
C ASP A 283 -21.90 7.58 -4.99
N ASN A 284 -22.12 7.67 -6.31
CA ASN A 284 -22.77 8.81 -6.95
C ASN A 284 -22.10 10.15 -6.61
N ASN A 285 -20.75 10.18 -6.60
CA ASN A 285 -19.95 11.35 -6.31
C ASN A 285 -19.98 12.37 -7.45
N SER A 286 -19.89 13.66 -7.11
CA SER A 286 -19.65 14.70 -8.12
C SER A 286 -18.23 14.59 -8.65
N TYR A 287 -18.03 14.89 -9.94
CA TYR A 287 -16.70 14.89 -10.55
C TYR A 287 -16.45 16.11 -11.44
N GLY A 288 -15.17 16.31 -11.74
CA GLY A 288 -14.71 17.39 -12.60
C GLY A 288 -14.30 18.65 -11.84
N ASN A 289 -13.43 19.42 -12.48
CA ASN A 289 -12.87 20.66 -11.92
C ASN A 289 -12.64 21.68 -13.04
N ASN A 290 -13.11 22.91 -12.88
CA ASN A 290 -13.04 23.93 -13.94
C ASN A 290 -11.63 24.51 -14.14
N VAL A 291 -10.67 24.16 -13.28
CA VAL A 291 -9.26 24.53 -13.44
C VAL A 291 -8.47 23.35 -14.01
N THR A 292 -8.42 22.22 -13.29
CA THR A 292 -7.65 21.04 -13.73
C THR A 292 -8.28 20.30 -14.91
N GLY A 293 -9.57 20.51 -15.18
CA GLY A 293 -10.23 20.03 -16.40
C GLY A 293 -9.61 20.60 -17.69
N ASP A 294 -8.97 21.76 -17.61
CA ASP A 294 -8.19 22.29 -18.74
C ASP A 294 -6.82 21.56 -18.82
N PRO A 295 -6.51 20.88 -19.94
CA PRO A 295 -5.26 20.14 -20.07
C PRO A 295 -4.01 21.03 -19.96
N ALA A 296 -4.08 22.31 -20.32
CA ALA A 296 -2.95 23.22 -20.20
C ALA A 296 -2.51 23.45 -18.74
N ILE A 297 -3.44 23.44 -17.79
CA ILE A 297 -3.14 23.51 -16.35
C ILE A 297 -2.39 22.26 -15.92
N ARG A 298 -2.88 21.07 -16.30
CA ARG A 298 -2.26 19.79 -15.91
C ARG A 298 -0.87 19.63 -16.53
N GLU A 299 -0.71 19.97 -17.81
CA GLU A 299 0.58 19.98 -18.49
C GLU A 299 1.55 20.96 -17.83
N ALA A 300 1.13 22.22 -17.61
CA ALA A 300 1.97 23.24 -16.99
C ALA A 300 2.44 22.84 -15.59
N LEU A 301 1.59 22.23 -14.77
CA LEU A 301 1.99 21.70 -13.47
C LEU A 301 3.03 20.59 -13.63
N ASN A 302 2.81 19.65 -14.55
CA ASN A 302 3.70 18.50 -14.73
C ASN A 302 5.11 18.89 -15.19
N ILE A 303 5.24 19.85 -16.11
CA ILE A 303 6.54 20.28 -16.61
C ILE A 303 7.16 21.42 -15.78
N GLY A 304 6.35 22.22 -15.08
CA GLY A 304 6.83 23.38 -14.33
C GLY A 304 7.30 23.07 -12.91
N ILE A 305 6.77 22.03 -12.27
CA ILE A 305 7.15 21.61 -10.92
C ILE A 305 8.53 20.92 -10.96
N ASN A 306 9.36 21.18 -9.96
CA ASN A 306 10.67 20.53 -9.79
C ASN A 306 10.55 19.40 -8.76
N ARG A 307 10.51 18.16 -9.23
CA ARG A 307 10.32 16.97 -8.42
C ARG A 307 11.52 16.66 -7.52
N GLN A 308 12.74 16.92 -8.00
CA GLN A 308 13.92 16.68 -7.16
C GLN A 308 13.90 17.54 -5.90
N GLN A 309 13.47 18.80 -5.98
CA GLN A 309 13.31 19.66 -4.80
C GLN A 309 12.25 19.12 -3.83
N LEU A 310 11.21 18.43 -4.35
CA LEU A 310 10.21 17.77 -3.52
C LEU A 310 10.80 16.56 -2.79
N ILE A 311 11.52 15.70 -3.49
CA ILE A 311 12.22 14.55 -2.88
C ILE A 311 13.20 15.02 -1.81
N ASP A 312 14.03 16.02 -2.13
CA ASP A 312 15.02 16.55 -1.19
C ASP A 312 14.35 17.18 0.06
N GLY A 313 13.26 17.91 -0.15
CA GLY A 313 12.58 18.64 0.93
C GLY A 313 11.56 17.84 1.73
N ALA A 314 10.74 17.02 1.06
CA ALA A 314 9.67 16.25 1.70
C ALA A 314 10.12 14.88 2.21
N PHE A 315 11.11 14.26 1.53
CA PHE A 315 11.58 12.91 1.83
C PHE A 315 13.03 12.87 2.32
N ASN A 316 13.64 14.03 2.62
CA ASN A 316 15.07 14.11 3.00
C ASN A 316 16.02 13.46 1.97
N GLY A 317 15.64 13.45 0.70
CA GLY A 317 16.40 12.79 -0.38
C GLY A 317 16.19 11.28 -0.46
N LEU A 318 15.28 10.71 0.33
CA LEU A 318 14.97 9.27 0.38
C LEU A 318 13.80 8.96 -0.53
N GLY A 319 14.10 8.47 -1.71
CA GLY A 319 13.16 8.18 -2.77
C GLY A 319 13.70 8.61 -4.13
N ASN A 320 13.01 8.19 -5.18
CA ASN A 320 13.40 8.48 -6.55
C ASN A 320 12.31 9.27 -7.26
N VAL A 321 12.71 10.28 -8.03
CA VAL A 321 11.77 11.04 -8.87
C VAL A 321 11.00 10.09 -9.78
N SER A 322 9.69 10.25 -9.85
CA SER A 322 8.84 9.57 -10.82
C SER A 322 7.91 10.54 -11.54
N TYR A 323 7.75 10.34 -12.83
CA TYR A 323 6.84 11.09 -13.68
C TYR A 323 5.58 10.29 -14.01
N THR A 324 5.50 9.08 -13.52
CA THR A 324 4.45 8.12 -13.81
C THR A 324 4.05 7.38 -12.52
N GLY A 325 2.87 6.77 -12.50
CA GLY A 325 2.43 5.88 -11.42
C GLY A 325 3.14 4.52 -11.40
N VAL A 326 4.05 4.28 -12.35
CA VAL A 326 4.82 3.03 -12.43
C VAL A 326 6.24 3.27 -11.96
N ALA A 327 6.64 2.61 -10.89
CA ALA A 327 8.00 2.69 -10.37
C ALA A 327 9.02 2.10 -11.34
N SER A 328 10.22 2.70 -11.40
CA SER A 328 11.26 2.34 -12.39
C SER A 328 11.80 0.92 -12.25
N GLN A 329 11.61 0.27 -11.10
CA GLN A 329 12.03 -1.10 -10.83
C GLN A 329 11.12 -2.15 -11.49
N LEU A 330 9.92 -1.76 -11.93
CA LEU A 330 8.93 -2.68 -12.48
C LEU A 330 9.21 -3.02 -13.95
N PRO A 331 8.96 -4.25 -14.41
CA PRO A 331 9.23 -4.66 -15.79
C PRO A 331 8.45 -3.90 -16.87
N TRP A 332 7.34 -3.24 -16.50
CA TRP A 332 6.52 -2.40 -17.39
C TRP A 332 6.79 -0.91 -17.23
N ALA A 333 7.87 -0.55 -16.53
CA ALA A 333 8.29 0.83 -16.43
C ALA A 333 8.71 1.40 -17.79
N PHE A 334 8.62 2.71 -17.93
CA PHE A 334 8.99 3.43 -19.13
C PHE A 334 9.65 4.77 -18.79
N GLU A 335 10.40 5.32 -19.74
CA GLU A 335 11.01 6.64 -19.57
C GLU A 335 9.97 7.75 -19.69
N SER A 336 10.14 8.79 -18.89
CA SER A 336 9.26 9.96 -18.94
C SER A 336 9.26 10.59 -20.32
N PRO A 337 8.07 10.96 -20.84
CA PRO A 337 7.96 11.68 -22.09
C PRO A 337 8.32 13.16 -21.97
N PHE A 338 8.53 13.70 -20.77
CA PHE A 338 8.80 15.11 -20.52
C PHE A 338 9.86 15.33 -19.42
N LYS A 339 10.35 16.56 -19.33
CA LYS A 339 11.24 17.03 -18.27
C LYS A 339 10.49 18.01 -17.38
N ASP A 340 10.83 18.02 -16.10
CA ASP A 340 10.28 18.95 -15.12
C ASP A 340 11.13 20.21 -14.90
N GLY A 341 10.65 21.10 -14.04
CA GLY A 341 11.33 22.36 -13.73
C GLY A 341 11.36 23.39 -14.88
N GLN A 342 10.54 23.17 -15.93
CA GLN A 342 10.49 24.02 -17.13
C GLN A 342 9.48 25.17 -16.94
N VAL A 343 9.74 26.07 -15.98
CA VAL A 343 8.81 27.13 -15.56
C VAL A 343 8.42 28.08 -16.71
N ASP A 344 9.37 28.46 -17.56
CA ASP A 344 9.08 29.39 -18.66
C ASP A 344 8.25 28.75 -19.78
N GLU A 345 8.48 27.46 -20.05
CA GLU A 345 7.69 26.68 -20.98
C GLU A 345 6.26 26.49 -20.45
N ALA A 346 6.11 26.14 -19.17
CA ALA A 346 4.82 26.02 -18.51
C ALA A 346 3.99 27.32 -18.58
N LYS A 347 4.63 28.47 -18.32
CA LYS A 347 3.99 29.77 -18.48
C LYS A 347 3.53 30.02 -19.92
N SER A 348 4.36 29.65 -20.90
CA SER A 348 4.03 29.84 -22.32
C SER A 348 2.83 28.99 -22.74
N ILE A 349 2.71 27.76 -22.24
CA ILE A 349 1.56 26.88 -22.44
C ILE A 349 0.29 27.50 -21.86
N LEU A 350 0.35 27.98 -20.62
CA LEU A 350 -0.78 28.65 -19.97
C LEU A 350 -1.25 29.88 -20.74
N GLU A 351 -0.32 30.73 -21.19
CA GLU A 351 -0.63 31.93 -21.96
C GLU A 351 -1.26 31.58 -23.32
N ALA A 352 -0.71 30.59 -24.02
CA ALA A 352 -1.26 30.13 -25.30
C ALA A 352 -2.68 29.55 -25.14
N ALA A 353 -2.97 28.91 -24.00
CA ALA A 353 -4.29 28.39 -23.66
C ALA A 353 -5.28 29.46 -23.15
N GLY A 354 -4.83 30.71 -23.00
CA GLY A 354 -5.67 31.85 -22.59
C GLY A 354 -5.68 32.13 -21.08
N TRP A 355 -4.90 31.40 -20.29
CA TRP A 355 -4.72 31.65 -18.86
C TRP A 355 -3.77 32.86 -18.66
N LYS A 356 -4.27 33.98 -18.15
CA LYS A 356 -3.52 35.22 -17.98
C LYS A 356 -3.87 35.88 -16.67
N ASP A 357 -2.91 36.48 -16.00
CA ASP A 357 -3.15 37.38 -14.87
C ASP A 357 -3.66 38.70 -15.40
N THR A 358 -4.95 38.94 -15.28
CA THR A 358 -5.62 40.13 -15.86
C THR A 358 -5.89 41.22 -14.85
N ASP A 359 -5.92 40.91 -13.55
CA ASP A 359 -6.14 41.86 -12.47
C ASP A 359 -4.87 42.22 -11.68
N GLY A 360 -3.77 41.52 -11.93
CA GLY A 360 -2.45 41.78 -11.36
C GLY A 360 -2.25 41.24 -9.95
N ASP A 361 -3.07 40.27 -9.53
CA ASP A 361 -2.96 39.64 -8.20
C ASP A 361 -1.98 38.47 -8.16
N GLY A 362 -1.39 38.08 -9.32
CA GLY A 362 -0.43 37.03 -9.47
C GLY A 362 -1.04 35.65 -9.76
N ILE A 363 -2.37 35.56 -9.83
CA ILE A 363 -3.10 34.35 -10.18
C ILE A 363 -3.67 34.49 -11.59
N ARG A 364 -3.54 33.49 -12.43
CA ARG A 364 -4.06 33.52 -13.79
C ARG A 364 -5.56 33.28 -13.83
N GLU A 365 -6.25 33.91 -14.80
CA GLU A 365 -7.66 33.68 -15.08
C GLU A 365 -7.88 33.29 -16.53
N LYS A 366 -8.96 32.54 -16.75
CA LYS A 366 -9.52 32.23 -18.07
C LYS A 366 -11.05 32.21 -17.99
N ASP A 367 -11.73 32.96 -18.84
CA ASP A 367 -13.20 33.03 -18.92
C ASP A 367 -13.88 33.29 -17.55
N GLY A 368 -13.23 34.10 -16.70
CA GLY A 368 -13.72 34.44 -15.36
C GLY A 368 -13.43 33.39 -14.27
N VAL A 369 -12.72 32.32 -14.60
CA VAL A 369 -12.29 31.32 -13.65
C VAL A 369 -10.85 31.59 -13.24
N LYS A 370 -10.56 31.72 -11.94
CA LYS A 370 -9.18 31.80 -11.44
C LYS A 370 -8.51 30.44 -11.46
N ALA A 371 -7.22 30.39 -11.77
CA ALA A 371 -6.39 29.19 -11.67
C ALA A 371 -6.12 28.84 -10.19
N SER A 372 -7.18 28.53 -9.46
CA SER A 372 -7.15 28.26 -8.02
C SER A 372 -7.98 27.02 -7.69
N PHE A 373 -7.38 26.05 -6.97
CA PHE A 373 -8.06 24.83 -6.55
C PHE A 373 -7.43 24.23 -5.29
N PRO A 374 -8.19 23.45 -4.49
CA PRO A 374 -7.66 22.78 -3.32
C PRO A 374 -6.93 21.47 -3.67
N VAL A 375 -5.93 21.13 -2.86
CA VAL A 375 -5.30 19.82 -2.83
C VAL A 375 -5.43 19.24 -1.43
N TYR A 376 -6.14 18.14 -1.32
CA TYR A 376 -6.38 17.45 -0.06
C TYR A 376 -5.34 16.35 0.18
N TYR A 377 -5.04 16.13 1.45
CA TYR A 377 -4.16 15.05 1.90
C TYR A 377 -4.66 14.48 3.22
N LYS A 378 -4.36 13.22 3.50
CA LYS A 378 -4.64 12.60 4.80
C LYS A 378 -3.92 13.39 5.89
N SER A 379 -4.66 13.95 6.84
CA SER A 379 -4.13 14.88 7.85
C SER A 379 -3.09 14.28 8.79
N SER A 380 -3.08 12.95 8.97
CA SER A 380 -2.07 12.22 9.75
C SER A 380 -0.78 11.90 8.98
N ALA A 381 -0.74 12.13 7.65
CA ALA A 381 0.40 11.77 6.79
C ALA A 381 1.28 12.99 6.53
N THR A 382 2.38 13.10 7.26
CA THR A 382 3.29 14.26 7.20
C THR A 382 3.99 14.41 5.85
N GLU A 383 4.35 13.30 5.19
CA GLU A 383 4.94 13.32 3.85
C GLU A 383 3.95 13.81 2.79
N ARG A 384 2.67 13.43 2.88
CA ARG A 384 1.62 13.91 1.97
C ARG A 384 1.35 15.41 2.16
N GLN A 385 1.39 15.89 3.41
CA GLN A 385 1.35 17.32 3.71
C GLN A 385 2.52 18.06 3.06
N ALA A 386 3.74 17.55 3.23
CA ALA A 386 4.94 18.17 2.68
C ALA A 386 4.89 18.26 1.14
N ILE A 387 4.39 17.21 0.47
CA ILE A 387 4.14 17.24 -0.99
C ILE A 387 3.17 18.36 -1.34
N ALA A 388 1.98 18.39 -0.74
CA ALA A 388 0.93 19.35 -1.07
C ALA A 388 1.39 20.81 -0.86
N VAL A 389 2.08 21.08 0.26
CA VAL A 389 2.60 22.42 0.59
C VAL A 389 3.71 22.84 -0.38
N THR A 390 4.64 21.94 -0.72
CA THR A 390 5.75 22.29 -1.62
C THR A 390 5.28 22.48 -3.05
N VAL A 391 4.34 21.64 -3.53
CA VAL A 391 3.72 21.84 -4.85
C VAL A 391 2.96 23.17 -4.91
N ALA A 392 2.20 23.50 -3.87
CA ALA A 392 1.49 24.79 -3.80
C ALA A 392 2.45 25.98 -3.88
N GLU A 393 3.58 25.92 -3.20
CA GLU A 393 4.59 26.99 -3.26
C GLU A 393 5.22 27.13 -4.65
N GLN A 394 5.58 25.99 -5.28
CA GLN A 394 6.15 26.03 -6.64
C GLN A 394 5.12 26.47 -7.69
N ALA A 395 3.85 26.11 -7.55
CA ALA A 395 2.78 26.47 -8.49
C ALA A 395 2.54 28.00 -8.56
N LYS A 396 2.86 28.75 -7.51
CA LYS A 396 2.80 30.23 -7.52
C LYS A 396 3.65 30.84 -8.64
N ALA A 397 4.81 30.24 -8.92
CA ALA A 397 5.67 30.69 -10.01
C ALA A 397 5.01 30.57 -11.39
N LEU A 398 4.01 29.70 -11.53
CA LEU A 398 3.21 29.50 -12.74
C LEU A 398 1.98 30.43 -12.79
N GLY A 399 1.66 31.14 -11.70
CA GLY A 399 0.41 31.86 -11.53
C GLY A 399 -0.78 30.96 -11.23
N ILE A 400 -0.53 29.82 -10.60
CA ILE A 400 -1.55 28.87 -10.16
C ILE A 400 -1.56 28.87 -8.63
N GLU A 401 -2.74 29.06 -8.03
CA GLU A 401 -2.94 28.97 -6.59
C GLU A 401 -3.43 27.57 -6.22
N ILE A 402 -2.69 26.90 -5.36
CA ILE A 402 -3.09 25.62 -4.77
C ILE A 402 -3.25 25.83 -3.26
N THR A 403 -4.40 25.42 -2.71
CA THR A 403 -4.68 25.47 -1.27
C THR A 403 -4.53 24.05 -0.67
N PRO A 404 -3.42 23.77 0.05
CA PRO A 404 -3.25 22.48 0.72
C PRO A 404 -4.17 22.36 1.94
N GLU A 405 -4.92 21.26 2.07
CA GLU A 405 -5.83 21.03 3.19
C GLU A 405 -5.73 19.59 3.71
N GLY A 406 -5.38 19.42 5.00
CA GLY A 406 -5.40 18.13 5.68
C GLY A 406 -6.83 17.73 6.04
N LYS A 407 -7.25 16.52 5.64
CA LYS A 407 -8.60 15.98 5.83
C LYS A 407 -8.56 14.54 6.34
N SER A 408 -9.67 14.04 6.86
CA SER A 408 -9.91 12.60 7.01
C SER A 408 -10.28 11.97 5.67
N TRP A 409 -10.18 10.65 5.55
CA TRP A 409 -10.69 9.97 4.35
C TRP A 409 -12.20 10.18 4.18
N ASP A 410 -12.98 10.17 5.27
CA ASP A 410 -14.44 10.43 5.24
C ASP A 410 -14.78 11.81 4.63
N ASP A 411 -13.88 12.81 4.79
CA ASP A 411 -14.05 14.13 4.20
C ASP A 411 -13.53 14.19 2.75
N ILE A 412 -12.55 13.37 2.38
CA ILE A 412 -11.97 13.31 1.03
C ILE A 412 -12.88 12.53 0.07
N ASP A 413 -13.38 11.38 0.50
CA ASP A 413 -14.12 10.44 -0.35
C ASP A 413 -15.28 11.05 -1.12
N PRO A 414 -16.13 11.90 -0.53
CA PRO A 414 -17.25 12.49 -1.25
C PRO A 414 -16.85 13.47 -2.37
N VAL A 415 -15.62 13.98 -2.36
CA VAL A 415 -15.12 15.02 -3.26
C VAL A 415 -13.86 14.64 -4.02
N ARG A 416 -13.36 13.40 -3.83
CA ARG A 416 -12.09 12.93 -4.42
C ARG A 416 -11.98 13.10 -5.94
N ASN A 417 -13.11 13.12 -6.64
CA ASN A 417 -13.17 13.28 -8.09
C ASN A 417 -13.33 14.75 -8.54
N GLN A 418 -13.32 15.71 -7.60
CA GLN A 418 -13.47 17.16 -7.87
C GLN A 418 -12.25 17.98 -7.45
N VAL A 419 -11.43 17.47 -6.55
CA VAL A 419 -10.26 18.17 -5.98
C VAL A 419 -8.98 17.44 -6.31
N GLY A 420 -7.84 18.09 -6.19
CA GLY A 420 -6.57 17.38 -6.16
C GLY A 420 -6.44 16.59 -4.86
N VAL A 421 -5.97 15.37 -4.92
CA VAL A 421 -5.71 14.55 -3.73
C VAL A 421 -4.33 13.93 -3.81
N VAL A 422 -3.59 13.95 -2.70
CA VAL A 422 -2.28 13.28 -2.61
C VAL A 422 -2.51 11.81 -2.36
N TRP A 423 -2.26 11.00 -3.38
CA TRP A 423 -2.38 9.54 -3.36
C TRP A 423 -1.03 8.85 -3.23
N GLY A 424 -1.08 7.56 -2.92
CA GLY A 424 -0.01 6.60 -3.10
C GLY A 424 -0.53 5.43 -3.90
N PHE A 425 0.29 4.94 -4.83
CA PHE A 425 0.04 3.75 -5.64
C PHE A 425 1.35 2.99 -5.79
N GLY A 426 1.27 1.70 -6.00
CA GLY A 426 2.45 0.89 -6.21
C GLY A 426 2.16 -0.58 -5.96
N SER A 427 2.02 -1.35 -7.01
CA SER A 427 1.80 -2.78 -6.95
C SER A 427 2.79 -3.52 -7.84
N ALA A 428 3.14 -4.72 -7.43
CA ALA A 428 3.87 -5.67 -8.27
C ALA A 428 2.96 -6.39 -9.29
N ASP A 429 1.68 -6.00 -9.36
CA ASP A 429 0.70 -6.44 -10.34
C ASP A 429 0.47 -5.32 -11.37
N PRO A 430 0.72 -5.53 -12.67
CA PRO A 430 0.47 -4.51 -13.69
C PRO A 430 -1.01 -4.14 -13.83
N TYR A 431 -1.92 -4.93 -13.28
CA TYR A 431 -3.34 -4.63 -13.23
C TYR A 431 -3.67 -3.33 -12.50
N GLU A 432 -2.76 -2.83 -11.65
CA GLU A 432 -2.90 -1.51 -11.03
C GLU A 432 -3.05 -0.37 -12.05
N ILE A 433 -2.59 -0.54 -13.29
CA ILE A 433 -2.80 0.42 -14.38
C ILE A 433 -4.29 0.53 -14.75
N GLU A 434 -5.04 -0.57 -14.64
CA GLU A 434 -6.49 -0.55 -14.81
C GLU A 434 -7.14 0.28 -13.70
N HIS A 435 -6.80 0.03 -12.43
CA HIS A 435 -7.28 0.82 -11.29
C HIS A 435 -6.94 2.31 -11.41
N GLN A 436 -5.76 2.63 -11.93
CA GLN A 436 -5.36 4.02 -12.08
C GLN A 436 -6.07 4.73 -13.23
N TYR A 437 -6.35 4.06 -14.36
CA TYR A 437 -6.64 4.78 -15.61
C TYR A 437 -7.79 4.25 -16.45
N ASP A 438 -8.34 3.06 -16.19
CA ASP A 438 -9.46 2.55 -16.99
C ASP A 438 -10.70 3.42 -16.78
N SER A 439 -11.28 3.90 -17.87
CA SER A 439 -12.43 4.79 -17.79
C SER A 439 -13.69 4.11 -17.25
N ARG A 440 -13.75 2.78 -17.30
CA ARG A 440 -14.91 1.98 -16.90
C ARG A 440 -15.02 1.81 -15.38
N VAL A 441 -13.89 1.95 -14.66
CA VAL A 441 -13.86 1.89 -13.19
C VAL A 441 -13.79 3.27 -12.55
N ALA A 442 -13.82 4.33 -13.34
CA ALA A 442 -13.71 5.70 -12.85
C ALA A 442 -14.74 6.02 -11.76
N GLY A 443 -14.25 6.43 -10.59
CA GLY A 443 -15.07 6.79 -9.44
C GLY A 443 -15.62 5.63 -8.63
N GLU A 444 -15.30 4.37 -8.99
CA GLU A 444 -15.56 3.23 -8.13
C GLU A 444 -14.46 3.14 -7.05
N GLY A 445 -14.83 3.17 -5.79
CA GLY A 445 -13.85 3.21 -4.71
C GLY A 445 -12.78 4.29 -4.94
N TYR A 446 -11.52 3.88 -4.99
CA TYR A 446 -10.37 4.76 -5.24
C TYR A 446 -9.83 4.65 -6.68
N ASP A 447 -10.57 3.96 -7.57
CA ASP A 447 -10.14 3.73 -8.94
C ASP A 447 -10.37 4.96 -9.82
N ASN A 448 -9.41 5.24 -10.69
CA ASN A 448 -9.37 6.36 -11.61
C ASN A 448 -9.97 7.65 -10.99
N PRO A 449 -9.40 8.14 -9.87
CA PRO A 449 -9.98 9.24 -9.11
C PRO A 449 -9.97 10.57 -9.87
N GLU A 450 -9.11 10.71 -10.88
CA GLU A 450 -9.02 11.87 -11.78
C GLU A 450 -10.03 11.83 -12.91
N VAL A 451 -10.76 10.72 -13.05
CA VAL A 451 -11.79 10.51 -14.09
C VAL A 451 -11.21 10.68 -15.50
N LEU A 452 -10.07 10.03 -15.75
CA LEU A 452 -9.52 9.93 -17.10
C LEU A 452 -10.49 9.12 -17.98
N ASN A 453 -10.78 9.65 -19.17
CA ASN A 453 -11.62 8.98 -20.16
C ASN A 453 -10.88 8.95 -21.49
N ASP A 454 -10.12 7.88 -21.71
CA ASP A 454 -9.31 7.68 -22.91
C ASP A 454 -9.47 6.24 -23.43
N SER A 455 -10.23 6.09 -24.50
CA SER A 455 -10.51 4.79 -25.12
C SER A 455 -9.27 4.06 -25.66
N ALA A 456 -8.16 4.77 -25.91
CA ALA A 456 -6.91 4.12 -26.33
C ALA A 456 -6.21 3.45 -25.13
N VAL A 457 -6.32 4.06 -23.93
CA VAL A 457 -5.87 3.45 -22.67
C VAL A 457 -6.69 2.20 -22.39
N ASP A 458 -8.02 2.29 -22.42
CA ASP A 458 -8.93 1.15 -22.20
C ASP A 458 -8.62 -0.02 -23.16
N ALA A 459 -8.41 0.28 -24.45
CA ALA A 459 -8.08 -0.74 -25.44
C ALA A 459 -6.72 -1.41 -25.20
N SER A 460 -5.74 -0.66 -24.71
CA SER A 460 -4.42 -1.22 -24.37
C SER A 460 -4.50 -2.11 -23.13
N ILE A 461 -5.29 -1.74 -22.13
CA ILE A 461 -5.57 -2.55 -20.95
C ILE A 461 -6.24 -3.88 -21.38
N ASP A 462 -7.31 -3.81 -22.16
CA ASP A 462 -8.01 -5.02 -22.67
C ASP A 462 -7.07 -5.94 -23.46
N SER A 463 -6.19 -5.35 -24.28
CA SER A 463 -5.18 -6.11 -25.03
C SER A 463 -4.17 -6.80 -24.11
N ALA A 464 -3.69 -6.11 -23.07
CA ALA A 464 -2.73 -6.67 -22.13
C ALA A 464 -3.30 -7.87 -21.35
N MET A 465 -4.55 -7.79 -20.94
CA MET A 465 -5.26 -8.83 -20.19
C MET A 465 -5.38 -10.17 -20.95
N THR A 466 -5.27 -10.15 -22.28
CA THR A 466 -5.39 -11.33 -23.14
C THR A 466 -4.07 -11.89 -23.63
N GLN A 467 -2.95 -11.38 -23.12
CA GLN A 467 -1.59 -11.82 -23.46
C GLN A 467 -0.99 -12.60 -22.29
N ASP A 468 0.02 -13.45 -22.55
CA ASP A 468 0.85 -14.00 -21.49
C ASP A 468 1.44 -12.87 -20.63
N LEU A 469 1.44 -13.06 -19.31
CA LEU A 469 1.79 -11.99 -18.34
C LEU A 469 3.12 -11.30 -18.70
N ASN A 470 4.19 -12.05 -18.89
CA ASN A 470 5.49 -11.45 -19.20
C ASN A 470 5.51 -10.75 -20.57
N SER A 471 4.79 -11.31 -21.54
CA SER A 471 4.65 -10.70 -22.87
C SER A 471 3.78 -9.44 -22.85
N SER A 472 2.85 -9.34 -21.91
CA SER A 472 1.94 -8.20 -21.75
C SER A 472 2.59 -6.95 -21.16
N TYR A 473 3.77 -7.05 -20.53
CA TYR A 473 4.41 -5.90 -19.88
C TYR A 473 4.62 -4.71 -20.82
N SER A 474 4.98 -4.95 -22.08
CA SER A 474 5.09 -3.86 -23.06
C SER A 474 3.74 -3.20 -23.39
N THR A 475 2.65 -3.95 -23.35
CA THR A 475 1.30 -3.44 -23.59
C THR A 475 0.76 -2.68 -22.38
N TRP A 476 1.05 -3.14 -21.16
CA TRP A 476 0.79 -2.40 -19.93
C TRP A 476 1.58 -1.09 -19.89
N SER A 477 2.86 -1.13 -20.25
CA SER A 477 3.69 0.07 -20.42
C SER A 477 3.07 1.06 -21.42
N GLN A 478 2.55 0.58 -22.54
CA GLN A 478 1.87 1.41 -23.54
C GLN A 478 0.62 2.08 -22.96
N ALA A 479 -0.22 1.34 -22.22
CA ALA A 479 -1.40 1.89 -21.55
C ALA A 479 -1.03 3.03 -20.60
N ALA A 480 -0.03 2.81 -19.75
CA ALA A 480 0.47 3.81 -18.82
C ALA A 480 1.09 5.04 -19.52
N GLN A 481 1.81 4.86 -20.63
CA GLN A 481 2.32 5.97 -21.45
C GLN A 481 1.20 6.82 -22.07
N GLN A 482 0.18 6.16 -22.60
CA GLN A 482 -1.00 6.84 -23.18
C GLN A 482 -1.72 7.65 -22.09
N ALA A 483 -1.94 7.05 -20.91
CA ALA A 483 -2.55 7.74 -19.79
C ALA A 483 -1.71 8.96 -19.35
N THR A 484 -0.40 8.79 -19.18
CA THR A 484 0.53 9.85 -18.77
C THR A 484 0.51 11.04 -19.72
N SER A 485 0.26 10.82 -21.03
CA SER A 485 0.17 11.89 -22.03
C SER A 485 -1.02 12.83 -21.81
N ASN A 486 -1.99 12.46 -21.00
CA ASN A 486 -3.14 13.28 -20.61
C ASN A 486 -2.87 14.08 -19.31
N TYR A 487 -1.71 13.87 -18.67
CA TYR A 487 -1.34 14.50 -17.39
C TYR A 487 -2.41 14.35 -16.29
N PRO A 488 -2.96 13.13 -16.06
CA PRO A 488 -4.06 12.95 -15.11
C PRO A 488 -3.59 13.06 -13.66
N PHE A 489 -2.30 12.81 -13.43
CA PHE A 489 -1.62 12.97 -12.16
C PHE A 489 -0.40 13.90 -12.30
N LEU A 490 -0.09 14.58 -11.22
CA LEU A 490 1.23 15.13 -10.96
C LEU A 490 1.98 14.10 -10.09
N TRP A 491 2.59 13.09 -10.72
CA TRP A 491 3.44 12.13 -10.02
C TRP A 491 4.70 12.80 -9.53
N ILE A 492 5.16 12.44 -8.33
CA ILE A 492 6.31 13.08 -7.67
C ILE A 492 7.49 12.12 -7.59
N GLY A 493 7.30 10.96 -6.99
CA GLY A 493 8.38 10.00 -6.80
C GLY A 493 7.99 8.82 -5.93
N THR A 494 8.87 7.82 -5.87
CA THR A 494 8.78 6.73 -4.91
C THR A 494 9.21 7.19 -3.52
N VAL A 495 8.67 6.56 -2.49
CA VAL A 495 9.00 6.81 -1.08
C VAL A 495 9.78 5.62 -0.55
N ASP A 496 10.97 5.84 0.00
CA ASP A 496 11.67 4.79 0.72
C ASP A 496 11.10 4.68 2.14
N TYR A 497 11.11 3.48 2.69
CA TYR A 497 10.72 3.25 4.08
C TYR A 497 11.95 3.26 4.98
N ALA A 498 11.86 3.96 6.12
CA ALA A 498 12.97 4.11 7.05
C ALA A 498 12.66 3.44 8.40
N TYR A 499 13.58 2.61 8.86
CA TYR A 499 13.49 1.90 10.14
C TYR A 499 14.71 2.13 10.99
N PHE A 500 14.52 2.47 12.27
CA PHE A 500 15.57 2.30 13.26
C PHE A 500 15.58 0.86 13.74
N VAL A 501 16.75 0.23 13.65
CA VAL A 501 16.98 -1.18 13.92
C VAL A 501 18.04 -1.28 15.01
N ASP A 502 17.77 -2.03 16.09
CA ASP A 502 18.74 -2.31 17.15
C ASP A 502 19.98 -3.02 16.56
N ASP A 503 21.18 -2.60 16.98
CA ASP A 503 22.46 -3.12 16.45
C ASP A 503 22.65 -4.62 16.69
N SER A 504 21.88 -5.23 17.61
CA SER A 504 21.86 -6.67 17.83
C SER A 504 20.94 -7.44 16.90
N LEU A 505 20.15 -6.75 16.07
CA LEU A 505 19.20 -7.35 15.13
C LEU A 505 19.76 -7.28 13.71
N ASP A 506 19.91 -8.44 13.07
CA ASP A 506 20.27 -8.55 11.66
C ASP A 506 19.01 -8.77 10.84
N ILE A 507 18.64 -7.77 10.03
CA ILE A 507 17.53 -7.82 9.09
C ILE A 507 18.01 -7.64 7.65
N SER A 508 19.32 -7.43 7.45
CA SER A 508 19.92 -7.02 6.19
C SER A 508 20.39 -8.18 5.32
N ASN A 509 20.44 -9.41 5.87
CA ASN A 509 21.05 -10.56 5.17
C ASN A 509 20.19 -11.15 4.07
N GLY A 510 19.51 -10.35 3.40
CA GLY A 510 19.05 -10.96 2.42
C GLY A 510 18.09 -10.45 1.47
N THR A 511 16.99 -10.70 1.64
CA THR A 511 15.95 -10.69 0.66
C THR A 511 15.07 -9.50 0.93
N HIS A 512 15.48 -8.35 0.47
CA HIS A 512 14.56 -7.23 0.43
C HIS A 512 13.53 -7.53 -0.66
N LEU A 513 12.33 -7.87 -0.25
CA LEU A 513 11.20 -7.94 -1.14
C LEU A 513 10.87 -6.51 -1.61
N ILE A 514 10.32 -6.40 -2.81
CA ILE A 514 9.83 -5.12 -3.30
C ILE A 514 8.61 -4.72 -2.48
N TYR A 515 8.66 -3.55 -1.85
CA TYR A 515 7.55 -3.05 -1.03
C TYR A 515 6.53 -2.31 -1.90
N PRO A 516 5.28 -2.81 -1.99
CA PRO A 516 4.17 -2.10 -2.62
C PRO A 516 3.68 -0.94 -1.76
N HIS A 517 2.76 -0.15 -2.27
CA HIS A 517 2.05 0.85 -1.49
C HIS A 517 1.37 0.21 -0.27
N GLY A 518 1.63 0.78 0.92
CA GLY A 518 1.09 0.23 2.18
C GLY A 518 1.74 -1.09 2.63
N GLY A 519 2.79 -1.54 1.97
CA GLY A 519 3.54 -2.72 2.38
C GLY A 519 4.28 -2.53 3.69
N ASP A 520 4.57 -3.62 4.37
CA ASP A 520 5.35 -3.67 5.59
C ASP A 520 6.57 -4.60 5.46
N ILE A 521 7.43 -4.62 6.46
CA ILE A 521 8.65 -5.43 6.42
C ILE A 521 8.47 -6.85 6.95
N TRP A 522 7.26 -7.25 7.35
CA TRP A 522 7.01 -8.59 7.90
C TRP A 522 7.29 -9.71 6.91
N GLY A 523 7.19 -9.44 5.61
CA GLY A 523 7.56 -10.38 4.56
C GLY A 523 9.01 -10.87 4.63
N ASN A 524 9.90 -10.14 5.31
CA ASN A 524 11.31 -10.50 5.49
C ASN A 524 11.60 -11.18 6.84
N ILE A 525 10.61 -11.44 7.68
CA ILE A 525 10.78 -11.97 9.04
C ILE A 525 11.53 -13.31 9.09
N TYR A 526 11.51 -14.07 8.01
CA TYR A 526 12.20 -15.36 7.90
C TYR A 526 13.72 -15.20 7.93
N ASP A 527 14.25 -14.09 7.43
CA ASP A 527 15.68 -13.81 7.35
C ASP A 527 16.21 -13.10 8.61
N TRP A 528 15.33 -12.62 9.47
CA TRP A 528 15.71 -11.86 10.65
C TRP A 528 16.23 -12.75 11.78
N LYS A 529 17.30 -12.30 12.44
CA LYS A 529 17.89 -13.00 13.57
C LYS A 529 18.67 -12.03 14.46
N ARG A 530 18.96 -12.45 15.69
CA ARG A 530 19.94 -11.73 16.51
C ARG A 530 21.35 -11.97 15.98
N VAL A 531 22.14 -10.90 15.93
CA VAL A 531 23.58 -10.99 15.70
C VAL A 531 24.19 -11.67 16.91
N ASN A 532 24.83 -12.81 16.70
CA ASN A 532 25.57 -13.44 17.79
C ASN A 532 26.69 -12.49 18.20
N GLU A 533 26.65 -11.95 19.40
CA GLU A 533 27.81 -11.34 20.01
C GLU A 533 28.92 -12.41 19.97
N THR A 534 29.91 -12.20 19.12
CA THR A 534 31.12 -13.03 19.15
C THR A 534 31.77 -12.80 20.50
N ALA A 535 31.72 -13.83 21.35
CA ALA A 535 32.35 -13.88 22.66
C ALA A 535 33.85 -13.54 22.60
#